data_e592d0fbf571b79fc00a881f6fd39b37
#
_entry.id   e592d0fbf571b79fc00a881f6fd39b37
#
_cell.length_a   1.000
_cell.length_b   1.000
_cell.length_c   1.000
_cell.angle_alpha   90.00
_cell.angle_beta   90.00
_cell.angle_gamma   90.00
#
_symmetry.space_group_name_H-M   'P 1'
#
loop_
_entity.id
_entity.type
_entity.pdbx_description
1 polymer ?
#
loop_
_entity_poly.entity_id
_entity_poly.type
_entity_poly.pdbx_seq_one_letter_code
_entity_poly.pdbx_strand_id
1 'polypeptide(L)'
;MTSDLPAARPAETTPALPAWPAPSRTGTTAGAPLDATVAVPGSKSLTNRLLVLAALADGPGVLRGALRSRDTDLMAAALRDLGVGITEGDDPSELHVTPGALRGPAEIDCGLAGTVMRFVPAVAALADGTVRFDGDEGARVRPMGPVLDALRDLGVPVEGKDTLPFTITGRGAVRGGHVDVDASGSSQFVSGLLLAAARFEEGVTLRHTGPTLPSVPHIDMTVEVLREVGVEVDDSRPTIWTVSPGPIAARDVYVEPDLSNAGPFLAAALAVGGTVRVPGWPAVTTQPGAMMAELLTAMGGRAELADGVMAVTGTGEVRGIDVDLHEAGELAPTIAALAAIADSPSRLRGIAHLRGHETDRLAALATEITRLGGQAEQTHDGLVITPRPLHGATFRTYHDHRMATSGALIGLRVPGVLVEDVETTAKTLPGFTAMWDRMLSTTGSAS
;
A
#
# COMPACT_ATOMS: atom_id res chain seq x y z
N MET A 1 -4.80 -53.83 33.10
CA MET A 1 -4.94 -52.37 33.10
C MET A 1 -4.75 -51.84 31.71
N THR A 2 -5.85 -51.71 30.99
CA THR A 2 -5.89 -51.18 29.63
C THR A 2 -6.02 -49.66 29.72
N SER A 3 -5.03 -48.92 29.23
CA SER A 3 -5.03 -47.46 29.23
C SER A 3 -5.85 -46.99 27.99
N ASP A 4 -7.02 -46.43 28.23
CA ASP A 4 -7.78 -45.67 27.26
C ASP A 4 -7.05 -44.38 26.93
N LEU A 5 -6.50 -44.28 25.74
CA LEU A 5 -6.07 -43.01 25.17
C LEU A 5 -7.31 -42.25 24.65
N PRO A 6 -7.50 -40.98 24.95
CA PRO A 6 -8.62 -40.21 24.41
C PRO A 6 -8.46 -40.04 22.90
N ALA A 7 -9.54 -40.29 22.17
CA ALA A 7 -9.63 -40.09 20.73
C ALA A 7 -9.28 -38.63 20.36
N ALA A 8 -8.41 -38.46 19.36
CA ALA A 8 -8.05 -37.18 18.83
C ALA A 8 -9.32 -36.45 18.32
N ARG A 9 -9.53 -35.21 18.80
CA ARG A 9 -10.56 -34.33 18.25
C ARG A 9 -10.33 -34.15 16.75
N PRO A 10 -11.38 -34.23 15.92
CA PRO A 10 -11.25 -33.90 14.52
C PRO A 10 -10.77 -32.45 14.39
N ALA A 11 -9.79 -32.22 13.52
CA ALA A 11 -9.32 -30.88 13.20
C ALA A 11 -10.51 -30.02 12.78
N GLU A 12 -10.72 -28.89 13.44
CA GLU A 12 -11.70 -27.89 13.06
C GLU A 12 -11.37 -27.47 11.62
N THR A 13 -12.23 -27.82 10.69
CA THR A 13 -12.12 -27.33 9.30
C THR A 13 -12.45 -25.87 9.32
N THR A 14 -11.45 -25.00 9.16
CA THR A 14 -11.66 -23.57 8.93
C THR A 14 -12.64 -23.43 7.77
N PRO A 15 -13.75 -22.68 7.90
CA PRO A 15 -14.69 -22.50 6.81
C PRO A 15 -13.97 -21.92 5.59
N ALA A 16 -14.27 -22.48 4.41
CA ALA A 16 -13.70 -21.97 3.16
C ALA A 16 -14.10 -20.51 2.98
N LEU A 17 -13.12 -19.65 2.70
CA LEU A 17 -13.38 -18.24 2.40
C LEU A 17 -14.19 -18.11 1.10
N PRO A 18 -15.04 -17.08 0.94
CA PRO A 18 -15.80 -16.85 -0.28
C PRO A 18 -14.83 -16.67 -1.46
N ALA A 19 -15.15 -17.28 -2.60
CA ALA A 19 -14.35 -17.20 -3.81
C ALA A 19 -15.13 -16.47 -4.92
N TRP A 20 -14.51 -15.45 -5.50
CA TRP A 20 -15.07 -14.69 -6.62
C TRP A 20 -14.58 -15.26 -7.94
N PRO A 21 -15.52 -15.63 -8.87
CA PRO A 21 -15.13 -16.07 -10.19
C PRO A 21 -14.55 -14.89 -10.98
N ALA A 22 -13.24 -14.92 -11.23
CA ALA A 22 -12.60 -13.86 -12.02
C ALA A 22 -13.14 -13.93 -13.47
N PRO A 23 -13.64 -12.80 -14.01
CA PRO A 23 -14.11 -12.75 -15.40
C PRO A 23 -12.98 -13.08 -16.38
N SER A 24 -13.27 -13.90 -17.40
CA SER A 24 -12.31 -14.20 -18.47
C SER A 24 -12.74 -13.57 -19.80
N ARG A 25 -11.76 -13.18 -20.61
CA ARG A 25 -11.96 -12.61 -21.95
C ARG A 25 -11.17 -13.40 -23.00
N THR A 26 -11.47 -14.69 -23.12
CA THR A 26 -10.80 -15.61 -24.06
C THR A 26 -11.83 -16.42 -24.84
N GLY A 27 -11.48 -16.85 -26.03
CA GLY A 27 -12.37 -17.67 -26.86
C GLY A 27 -13.73 -16.99 -27.10
N THR A 28 -14.82 -17.64 -26.73
CA THR A 28 -16.20 -17.12 -26.88
C THR A 28 -16.50 -15.93 -25.96
N THR A 29 -15.71 -15.68 -24.95
CA THR A 29 -15.82 -14.55 -24.02
C THR A 29 -14.85 -13.40 -24.35
N ALA A 30 -14.06 -13.50 -25.43
CA ALA A 30 -13.05 -12.50 -25.77
C ALA A 30 -13.63 -11.09 -25.94
N GLY A 31 -14.80 -10.98 -26.56
CA GLY A 31 -15.45 -9.69 -26.80
C GLY A 31 -14.65 -8.78 -27.76
N ALA A 32 -15.07 -7.52 -27.88
CA ALA A 32 -14.30 -6.47 -28.55
C ALA A 32 -13.08 -6.06 -27.69
N PRO A 33 -12.04 -5.45 -28.29
CA PRO A 33 -10.94 -4.85 -27.53
C PRO A 33 -11.45 -3.93 -26.43
N LEU A 34 -10.73 -3.85 -25.29
CA LEU A 34 -11.10 -2.92 -24.22
C LEU A 34 -11.07 -1.46 -24.72
N ASP A 35 -12.05 -0.70 -24.31
CA ASP A 35 -12.03 0.77 -24.44
C ASP A 35 -12.71 1.35 -23.20
N ALA A 36 -11.96 1.50 -22.13
CA ALA A 36 -12.50 1.82 -20.83
C ALA A 36 -11.78 3.00 -20.18
N THR A 37 -12.53 3.78 -19.41
CA THR A 37 -12.00 4.78 -18.49
C THR A 37 -12.32 4.35 -17.06
N VAL A 38 -11.30 4.27 -16.22
CA VAL A 38 -11.40 3.83 -14.83
C VAL A 38 -10.93 4.95 -13.92
N ALA A 39 -11.86 5.56 -13.20
CA ALA A 39 -11.52 6.49 -12.12
C ALA A 39 -11.14 5.67 -10.87
N VAL A 40 -9.89 5.74 -10.46
CA VAL A 40 -9.41 5.11 -9.24
C VAL A 40 -9.51 6.09 -8.07
N PRO A 41 -9.79 5.61 -6.84
CA PRO A 41 -9.86 6.48 -5.67
C PRO A 41 -8.49 7.06 -5.33
N GLY A 42 -8.47 8.03 -4.41
CA GLY A 42 -7.25 8.68 -3.96
C GLY A 42 -6.22 7.73 -3.37
N SER A 43 -4.96 8.13 -3.42
CA SER A 43 -3.83 7.35 -2.90
C SER A 43 -3.95 7.14 -1.39
N LYS A 44 -3.93 5.86 -0.95
CA LYS A 44 -3.87 5.52 0.47
C LYS A 44 -2.66 6.14 1.15
N SER A 45 -1.52 6.05 0.50
CA SER A 45 -0.24 6.54 1.04
C SER A 45 -0.22 8.05 1.25
N LEU A 46 -0.81 8.81 0.31
CA LEU A 46 -0.98 10.26 0.43
C LEU A 46 -2.07 10.60 1.45
N THR A 47 -3.25 9.97 1.37
CA THR A 47 -4.35 10.23 2.32
C THR A 47 -3.87 10.12 3.77
N ASN A 48 -3.14 9.05 4.12
CA ASN A 48 -2.68 8.86 5.49
C ASN A 48 -1.61 9.87 5.92
N ARG A 49 -0.71 10.30 5.02
CA ARG A 49 0.27 11.37 5.30
C ARG A 49 -0.40 12.70 5.51
N LEU A 50 -1.30 13.06 4.62
CA LEU A 50 -2.03 14.32 4.67
C LEU A 50 -2.96 14.41 5.89
N LEU A 51 -3.58 13.29 6.31
CA LEU A 51 -4.34 13.24 7.57
C LEU A 51 -3.46 13.53 8.78
N VAL A 52 -2.26 12.93 8.85
CA VAL A 52 -1.32 13.20 9.94
C VAL A 52 -0.86 14.67 9.93
N LEU A 53 -0.50 15.22 8.76
CA LEU A 53 -0.08 16.62 8.65
C LEU A 53 -1.21 17.57 8.98
N ALA A 54 -2.44 17.32 8.50
CA ALA A 54 -3.60 18.13 8.83
C ALA A 54 -3.95 18.06 10.33
N ALA A 55 -3.77 16.91 10.98
CA ALA A 55 -3.94 16.75 12.42
C ALA A 55 -2.93 17.56 13.25
N LEU A 56 -1.74 17.77 12.70
CA LEU A 56 -0.64 18.51 13.33
C LEU A 56 -0.53 19.97 12.84
N ALA A 57 -1.40 20.42 11.94
CA ALA A 57 -1.35 21.76 11.36
C ALA A 57 -1.73 22.87 12.35
N ASP A 58 -1.43 24.12 12.00
CA ASP A 58 -1.73 25.30 12.83
C ASP A 58 -3.18 25.80 12.70
N GLY A 59 -4.00 25.14 11.88
CA GLY A 59 -5.41 25.47 11.65
C GLY A 59 -6.16 24.38 10.89
N PRO A 60 -7.47 24.55 10.68
CA PRO A 60 -8.27 23.57 9.97
C PRO A 60 -7.93 23.52 8.47
N GLY A 61 -8.13 22.35 7.87
CA GLY A 61 -7.94 22.10 6.44
C GLY A 61 -8.89 21.05 5.91
N VAL A 62 -8.96 20.91 4.59
CA VAL A 62 -9.84 19.96 3.90
C VAL A 62 -9.03 19.09 2.98
N LEU A 63 -9.19 17.76 3.11
CA LEU A 63 -8.68 16.79 2.16
C LEU A 63 -9.83 16.41 1.22
N ARG A 64 -9.66 16.67 -0.09
CA ARG A 64 -10.60 16.26 -1.15
C ARG A 64 -10.05 15.08 -1.94
N GLY A 65 -10.93 14.15 -2.34
CA GLY A 65 -10.53 12.93 -3.02
C GLY A 65 -9.79 11.93 -2.12
N ALA A 66 -9.89 12.08 -0.80
CA ALA A 66 -9.29 11.17 0.16
C ALA A 66 -9.82 9.74 -0.04
N LEU A 67 -8.94 8.75 0.05
CA LEU A 67 -9.38 7.37 0.02
C LEU A 67 -10.27 7.07 1.25
N ARG A 68 -11.39 6.43 1.00
CA ARG A 68 -12.25 5.84 2.05
C ARG A 68 -12.08 4.33 2.01
N SER A 69 -11.34 3.82 2.95
CA SER A 69 -11.01 2.41 3.07
C SER A 69 -10.76 2.06 4.53
N ARG A 70 -10.74 0.77 4.86
CA ARG A 70 -10.45 0.33 6.24
C ARG A 70 -9.18 0.98 6.80
N ASP A 71 -8.08 1.03 6.03
CA ASP A 71 -6.80 1.56 6.50
C ASP A 71 -6.84 3.07 6.77
N THR A 72 -7.55 3.85 5.93
CA THR A 72 -7.67 5.31 6.08
C THR A 72 -8.69 5.68 7.15
N ASP A 73 -9.75 4.90 7.29
CA ASP A 73 -10.75 5.07 8.35
C ASP A 73 -10.14 4.77 9.73
N LEU A 74 -9.27 3.75 9.84
CA LEU A 74 -8.47 3.49 11.05
C LEU A 74 -7.50 4.64 11.37
N MET A 75 -6.87 5.26 10.36
CA MET A 75 -6.05 6.45 10.56
C MET A 75 -6.87 7.62 11.09
N ALA A 76 -8.02 7.89 10.49
CA ALA A 76 -8.91 8.96 10.94
C ALA A 76 -9.45 8.70 12.36
N ALA A 77 -9.79 7.44 12.68
CA ALA A 77 -10.21 7.03 14.02
C ALA A 77 -9.08 7.26 15.06
N ALA A 78 -7.87 6.78 14.77
CA ALA A 78 -6.71 6.96 15.64
C ALA A 78 -6.43 8.44 15.95
N LEU A 79 -6.53 9.31 14.96
CA LEU A 79 -6.35 10.76 15.16
C LEU A 79 -7.51 11.38 15.97
N ARG A 80 -8.77 10.93 15.77
CA ARG A 80 -9.91 11.35 16.59
C ARG A 80 -9.74 10.93 18.05
N ASP A 81 -9.30 9.70 18.29
CA ASP A 81 -9.06 9.20 19.65
C ASP A 81 -7.97 10.00 20.38
N LEU A 82 -7.03 10.58 19.64
CA LEU A 82 -6.02 11.50 20.16
C LEU A 82 -6.53 12.94 20.33
N GLY A 83 -7.78 13.26 19.93
CA GLY A 83 -8.39 14.58 20.15
C GLY A 83 -8.48 15.47 18.90
N VAL A 84 -8.18 14.98 17.72
CA VAL A 84 -8.34 15.71 16.46
C VAL A 84 -9.79 15.66 15.98
N GLY A 85 -10.35 16.80 15.56
CA GLY A 85 -11.67 16.84 14.91
C GLY A 85 -11.57 16.41 13.44
N ILE A 86 -12.22 15.31 13.07
CA ILE A 86 -12.31 14.88 11.66
C ILE A 86 -13.77 14.57 11.33
N THR A 87 -14.33 15.29 10.37
CA THR A 87 -15.71 15.09 9.88
C THR A 87 -15.71 14.90 8.37
N GLU A 88 -16.77 14.28 7.85
CA GLU A 88 -16.98 14.12 6.42
C GLU A 88 -17.70 15.34 5.86
N GLY A 89 -17.38 15.70 4.60
CA GLY A 89 -18.11 16.68 3.82
C GLY A 89 -19.35 16.07 3.15
N ASP A 90 -19.91 16.80 2.19
CA ASP A 90 -21.05 16.31 1.37
C ASP A 90 -20.62 15.15 0.47
N ASP A 91 -19.38 15.16 -0.03
CA ASP A 91 -18.74 14.03 -0.69
C ASP A 91 -18.01 13.18 0.38
N PRO A 92 -18.29 11.87 0.49
CA PRO A 92 -17.62 11.01 1.45
C PRO A 92 -16.08 10.99 1.33
N SER A 93 -15.51 11.34 0.17
CA SER A 93 -14.07 11.50 -0.04
C SER A 93 -13.53 12.86 0.43
N GLU A 94 -14.38 13.75 0.93
CA GLU A 94 -13.99 15.03 1.52
C GLU A 94 -13.94 14.90 3.04
N LEU A 95 -12.76 15.15 3.63
CA LEU A 95 -12.53 15.09 5.06
C LEU A 95 -12.10 16.47 5.57
N HIS A 96 -12.88 17.02 6.50
CA HIS A 96 -12.59 18.26 7.20
C HIS A 96 -11.81 17.93 8.47
N VAL A 97 -10.58 18.42 8.60
CA VAL A 97 -9.71 18.16 9.73
C VAL A 97 -9.50 19.43 10.53
N THR A 98 -9.80 19.37 11.81
CA THR A 98 -9.57 20.47 12.77
C THR A 98 -8.58 19.98 13.83
N PRO A 99 -7.35 20.51 13.86
CA PRO A 99 -6.37 20.16 14.88
C PRO A 99 -6.91 20.39 16.29
N GLY A 100 -6.49 19.55 17.23
CA GLY A 100 -6.87 19.63 18.62
C GLY A 100 -5.67 19.36 19.54
N ALA A 101 -5.84 19.62 20.84
CA ALA A 101 -4.85 19.22 21.82
C ALA A 101 -4.76 17.69 21.87
N LEU A 102 -3.59 17.14 21.55
CA LEU A 102 -3.36 15.71 21.58
C LEU A 102 -3.32 15.21 23.03
N ARG A 103 -4.10 14.18 23.35
CA ARG A 103 -4.24 13.69 24.73
C ARG A 103 -4.54 12.20 24.81
N GLY A 104 -4.15 11.62 25.95
CA GLY A 104 -4.57 10.31 26.42
C GLY A 104 -5.51 10.43 27.65
N PRO A 105 -6.01 9.31 28.19
CA PRO A 105 -5.74 7.96 27.69
C PRO A 105 -6.47 7.69 26.36
N ALA A 106 -5.82 6.94 25.46
CA ALA A 106 -6.41 6.52 24.20
C ALA A 106 -6.03 5.06 23.88
N GLU A 107 -6.89 4.37 23.15
CA GLU A 107 -6.63 3.03 22.63
C GLU A 107 -6.73 3.09 21.09
N ILE A 108 -5.63 2.77 20.43
CA ILE A 108 -5.52 2.83 18.97
C ILE A 108 -5.63 1.41 18.40
N ASP A 109 -6.69 1.17 17.65
CA ASP A 109 -6.80 -0.02 16.80
C ASP A 109 -6.06 0.23 15.49
N CYS A 110 -4.96 -0.48 15.29
CA CYS A 110 -4.20 -0.44 14.04
C CYS A 110 -4.81 -1.34 12.95
N GLY A 111 -5.74 -2.24 13.30
CA GLY A 111 -6.18 -3.30 12.41
C GLY A 111 -4.97 -4.02 11.79
N LEU A 112 -4.88 -4.03 10.45
CA LEU A 112 -3.69 -4.47 9.70
C LEU A 112 -3.00 -3.30 8.96
N ALA A 113 -3.34 -2.05 9.30
CA ALA A 113 -2.88 -0.84 8.61
C ALA A 113 -1.45 -0.47 8.98
N GLY A 114 -0.50 -0.78 8.09
CA GLY A 114 0.92 -0.49 8.30
C GLY A 114 1.23 0.98 8.55
N THR A 115 0.50 1.89 7.93
CA THR A 115 0.66 3.34 8.13
C THR A 115 0.18 3.79 9.50
N VAL A 116 -0.93 3.26 10.02
CA VAL A 116 -1.38 3.54 11.40
C VAL A 116 -0.32 3.08 12.39
N MET A 117 0.14 1.82 12.24
CA MET A 117 1.18 1.24 13.09
C MET A 117 2.45 2.08 13.17
N ARG A 118 2.88 2.74 12.08
CA ARG A 118 4.19 3.40 11.99
C ARG A 118 4.11 4.92 12.07
N PHE A 119 2.99 5.55 11.69
CA PHE A 119 2.88 7.01 11.68
C PHE A 119 2.29 7.54 13.00
N VAL A 120 1.25 6.90 13.51
CA VAL A 120 0.56 7.36 14.73
C VAL A 120 1.43 7.32 15.98
N PRO A 121 2.40 6.41 16.18
CA PRO A 121 3.28 6.41 17.35
C PRO A 121 4.03 7.73 17.58
N ALA A 122 4.54 8.36 16.51
CA ALA A 122 5.23 9.65 16.62
C ALA A 122 4.26 10.80 16.96
N VAL A 123 3.00 10.72 16.50
CA VAL A 123 1.93 11.65 16.88
C VAL A 123 1.52 11.44 18.33
N ALA A 124 1.37 10.20 18.76
CA ALA A 124 1.01 9.83 20.14
C ALA A 124 2.07 10.25 21.16
N ALA A 125 3.34 10.32 20.76
CA ALA A 125 4.41 10.83 21.59
C ALA A 125 4.23 12.32 21.99
N LEU A 126 3.50 13.09 21.16
CA LEU A 126 3.12 14.49 21.41
C LEU A 126 1.87 14.63 22.29
N ALA A 127 1.14 13.55 22.55
CA ALA A 127 -0.04 13.59 23.40
C ALA A 127 0.33 13.79 24.88
N ASP A 128 -0.58 14.34 25.68
CA ASP A 128 -0.47 14.33 27.13
C ASP A 128 -1.25 13.13 27.67
N GLY A 129 -0.52 12.09 28.12
CA GLY A 129 -1.10 10.87 28.67
C GLY A 129 -0.68 9.58 27.94
N THR A 130 -1.32 8.48 28.29
CA THR A 130 -0.97 7.14 27.84
C THR A 130 -1.78 6.73 26.62
N VAL A 131 -1.12 6.20 25.61
CA VAL A 131 -1.74 5.71 24.36
C VAL A 131 -1.34 4.26 24.13
N ARG A 132 -2.31 3.35 24.13
CA ARG A 132 -2.11 1.93 23.89
C ARG A 132 -2.41 1.62 22.41
N PHE A 133 -1.55 0.81 21.81
CA PHE A 133 -1.69 0.35 20.43
C PHE A 133 -1.92 -1.16 20.41
N ASP A 134 -2.89 -1.60 19.62
CA ASP A 134 -3.13 -3.01 19.32
C ASP A 134 -3.69 -3.14 17.90
N GLY A 135 -3.99 -4.36 17.44
CA GLY A 135 -4.54 -4.59 16.11
C GLY A 135 -4.82 -6.06 15.83
N ASP A 136 -5.09 -6.36 14.57
CA ASP A 136 -5.38 -7.72 14.09
C ASP A 136 -4.23 -8.67 14.40
N GLU A 137 -4.50 -9.98 14.47
CA GLU A 137 -3.48 -11.01 14.74
C GLU A 137 -2.30 -10.93 13.75
N GLY A 138 -2.59 -10.71 12.45
CA GLY A 138 -1.56 -10.51 11.44
C GLY A 138 -0.72 -9.23 11.61
N ALA A 139 -1.22 -8.22 12.32
CA ALA A 139 -0.45 -7.02 12.65
C ALA A 139 0.53 -7.25 13.81
N ARG A 140 0.16 -8.13 14.76
CA ARG A 140 0.96 -8.40 15.96
C ARG A 140 2.29 -9.11 15.69
N VAL A 141 2.50 -9.64 14.48
CA VAL A 141 3.77 -10.25 14.06
C VAL A 141 4.65 -9.31 13.25
N ARG A 142 4.13 -8.13 12.88
CA ARG A 142 4.87 -7.17 12.05
C ARG A 142 5.84 -6.35 12.90
N PRO A 143 7.08 -6.10 12.41
CA PRO A 143 8.10 -5.40 13.18
C PRO A 143 7.73 -3.94 13.43
N MET A 144 7.97 -3.47 14.66
CA MET A 144 7.81 -2.10 15.11
C MET A 144 9.08 -1.55 15.79
N GLY A 145 10.05 -2.41 16.08
CA GLY A 145 11.29 -2.07 16.81
C GLY A 145 11.91 -0.75 16.34
N PRO A 146 12.23 -0.57 15.06
CA PRO A 146 12.94 0.64 14.60
C PRO A 146 12.24 1.97 14.95
N VAL A 147 10.91 2.02 14.91
CA VAL A 147 10.16 3.22 15.31
C VAL A 147 10.12 3.38 16.82
N LEU A 148 9.90 2.29 17.56
CA LEU A 148 9.79 2.34 19.01
C LEU A 148 11.14 2.65 19.66
N ASP A 149 12.25 2.12 19.13
CA ASP A 149 13.59 2.42 19.62
C ASP A 149 13.96 3.88 19.33
N ALA A 150 13.66 4.41 18.15
CA ALA A 150 13.86 5.82 17.86
C ALA A 150 13.07 6.73 18.83
N LEU A 151 11.83 6.39 19.16
CA LEU A 151 11.07 7.14 20.17
C LEU A 151 11.70 7.04 21.58
N ARG A 152 12.21 5.86 21.98
CA ARG A 152 12.94 5.68 23.23
C ARG A 152 14.22 6.53 23.29
N ASP A 153 14.97 6.59 22.17
CA ASP A 153 16.18 7.41 22.04
C ASP A 153 15.86 8.91 22.13
N LEU A 154 14.67 9.34 21.68
CA LEU A 154 14.15 10.70 21.86
C LEU A 154 13.59 10.96 23.26
N GLY A 155 13.71 9.99 24.21
CA GLY A 155 13.26 10.12 25.59
C GLY A 155 11.77 9.90 25.81
N VAL A 156 11.05 9.34 24.85
CA VAL A 156 9.63 8.98 24.99
C VAL A 156 9.51 7.63 25.70
N PRO A 157 8.78 7.52 26.82
CA PRO A 157 8.52 6.24 27.47
C PRO A 157 7.66 5.34 26.59
N VAL A 158 8.21 4.17 26.22
CA VAL A 158 7.56 3.14 25.41
C VAL A 158 7.64 1.81 26.12
N GLU A 159 6.49 1.24 26.46
CA GLU A 159 6.35 -0.07 27.10
C GLU A 159 5.84 -1.10 26.08
N GLY A 160 6.33 -2.34 26.21
CA GLY A 160 5.96 -3.45 25.33
C GLY A 160 7.15 -3.97 24.53
N LYS A 161 6.85 -4.92 23.63
CA LYS A 161 7.81 -5.53 22.73
C LYS A 161 7.91 -4.75 21.42
N ASP A 162 8.79 -5.18 20.53
CA ASP A 162 8.99 -4.61 19.21
C ASP A 162 7.89 -5.00 18.18
N THR A 163 6.71 -5.33 18.70
CA THR A 163 5.49 -5.66 17.96
C THR A 163 4.28 -5.17 18.75
N LEU A 164 3.09 -5.21 18.16
CA LEU A 164 1.84 -4.98 18.88
C LEU A 164 1.59 -6.12 19.92
N PRO A 165 0.95 -5.85 21.08
CA PRO A 165 0.60 -4.52 21.57
C PRO A 165 1.77 -3.81 22.26
N PHE A 166 1.75 -2.47 22.24
CA PHE A 166 2.68 -1.62 22.99
C PHE A 166 1.97 -0.35 23.51
N THR A 167 2.63 0.39 24.40
CA THR A 167 2.08 1.60 25.00
C THR A 167 3.10 2.73 24.94
N ILE A 168 2.65 3.93 24.59
CA ILE A 168 3.44 5.17 24.58
C ILE A 168 2.87 6.08 25.67
N THR A 169 3.73 6.68 26.50
CA THR A 169 3.34 7.70 27.46
C THR A 169 3.90 9.05 27.04
N GLY A 170 3.07 9.84 26.36
CA GLY A 170 3.41 11.22 25.98
C GLY A 170 3.32 12.18 27.16
N ARG A 171 4.00 13.31 27.02
CA ARG A 171 4.05 14.39 28.03
C ARG A 171 3.69 15.77 27.44
N GLY A 172 2.96 15.78 26.32
CA GLY A 172 2.57 17.00 25.59
C GLY A 172 3.67 17.62 24.72
N ALA A 173 4.91 17.11 24.81
CA ALA A 173 6.05 17.56 24.02
C ALA A 173 7.07 16.44 23.87
N VAL A 174 7.83 16.50 22.76
CA VAL A 174 9.01 15.66 22.51
C VAL A 174 10.17 16.58 22.20
N ARG A 175 11.30 16.36 22.89
CA ARG A 175 12.48 17.20 22.66
C ARG A 175 12.97 17.14 21.23
N GLY A 176 12.99 15.97 20.60
CA GLY A 176 13.61 15.78 19.32
C GLY A 176 15.12 15.54 19.41
N GLY A 177 15.82 15.67 18.29
CA GLY A 177 17.27 15.50 18.20
C GLY A 177 17.69 14.49 17.14
N HIS A 178 18.78 13.75 17.40
CA HIS A 178 19.35 12.78 16.46
C HIS A 178 18.91 11.35 16.78
N VAL A 179 18.51 10.60 15.74
CA VAL A 179 18.17 9.17 15.85
C VAL A 179 18.74 8.35 14.71
N ASP A 180 19.13 7.14 15.04
CA ASP A 180 19.58 6.12 14.10
C ASP A 180 18.44 5.08 13.91
N VAL A 181 18.10 4.77 12.65
CA VAL A 181 16.98 3.86 12.33
C VAL A 181 17.42 2.85 11.29
N ASP A 182 17.32 1.56 11.59
CA ASP A 182 17.41 0.54 10.55
C ASP A 182 16.05 0.40 9.84
N ALA A 183 15.93 1.02 8.68
CA ALA A 183 14.75 0.99 7.83
C ALA A 183 14.82 -0.06 6.71
N SER A 184 15.72 -1.05 6.82
CA SER A 184 15.87 -2.11 5.80
C SER A 184 14.59 -2.94 5.60
N GLY A 185 13.75 -3.04 6.63
CA GLY A 185 12.48 -3.73 6.57
C GLY A 185 11.32 -2.89 6.01
N SER A 186 11.39 -1.55 6.10
CA SER A 186 10.33 -0.67 5.61
C SER A 186 10.72 0.81 5.64
N SER A 187 10.52 1.53 4.54
CA SER A 187 10.60 3.00 4.46
C SER A 187 9.60 3.72 5.37
N GLN A 188 8.54 3.05 5.83
CA GLN A 188 7.55 3.62 6.75
C GLN A 188 8.13 3.97 8.12
N PHE A 189 9.23 3.32 8.54
CA PHE A 189 9.91 3.66 9.79
C PHE A 189 10.52 5.07 9.73
N VAL A 190 11.08 5.46 8.59
CA VAL A 190 11.55 6.82 8.33
C VAL A 190 10.36 7.77 8.22
N SER A 191 9.43 7.51 7.32
CA SER A 191 8.28 8.38 7.04
C SER A 191 7.47 8.71 8.30
N GLY A 192 7.23 7.73 9.18
CA GLY A 192 6.43 7.93 10.39
C GLY A 192 7.04 8.91 11.37
N LEU A 193 8.37 8.90 11.53
CA LEU A 193 9.08 9.85 12.39
C LEU A 193 9.13 11.25 11.77
N LEU A 194 9.42 11.36 10.46
CA LEU A 194 9.51 12.64 9.77
C LEU A 194 8.20 13.42 9.81
N LEU A 195 7.03 12.75 9.69
CA LEU A 195 5.72 13.40 9.66
C LEU A 195 5.40 14.20 10.92
N ALA A 196 5.88 13.77 12.09
CA ALA A 196 5.64 14.48 13.35
C ALA A 196 6.81 15.38 13.77
N ALA A 197 7.97 15.24 13.13
CA ALA A 197 9.24 15.84 13.56
C ALA A 197 9.22 17.36 13.67
N ALA A 198 8.47 18.06 12.80
CA ALA A 198 8.35 19.52 12.86
C ALA A 198 7.69 20.02 14.17
N ARG A 199 6.94 19.15 14.88
CA ARG A 199 6.33 19.44 16.18
C ARG A 199 7.20 19.06 17.37
N PHE A 200 8.38 18.48 17.16
CA PHE A 200 9.35 18.27 18.21
C PHE A 200 10.16 19.56 18.45
N GLU A 201 10.57 19.80 19.68
CA GLU A 201 11.19 21.08 20.09
C GLU A 201 12.49 21.40 19.32
N GLU A 202 13.30 20.37 19.02
CA GLU A 202 14.56 20.46 18.27
C GLU A 202 14.44 19.86 16.85
N GLY A 203 13.22 19.47 16.42
CA GLY A 203 13.05 18.70 15.18
C GLY A 203 13.68 17.31 15.27
N VAL A 204 14.04 16.72 14.12
CA VAL A 204 14.73 15.41 14.07
C VAL A 204 15.77 15.39 12.96
N THR A 205 16.96 14.90 13.27
CA THR A 205 17.92 14.38 12.27
C THR A 205 17.90 12.86 12.34
N LEU A 206 17.32 12.24 11.33
CA LEU A 206 17.23 10.78 11.21
C LEU A 206 18.31 10.27 10.26
N ARG A 207 19.08 9.27 10.68
CA ARG A 207 20.04 8.55 9.85
C ARG A 207 19.63 7.09 9.71
N HIS A 208 19.50 6.63 8.48
CA HIS A 208 19.34 5.21 8.20
C HIS A 208 20.67 4.48 8.34
N THR A 209 20.69 3.35 9.07
CA THR A 209 21.90 2.59 9.41
C THR A 209 21.90 1.16 8.84
N GLY A 210 20.79 0.72 8.25
CA GLY A 210 20.67 -0.62 7.69
C GLY A 210 21.41 -0.81 6.35
N PRO A 211 21.55 -2.05 5.88
CA PRO A 211 22.29 -2.37 4.65
C PRO A 211 21.54 -1.98 3.37
N THR A 212 20.21 -1.86 3.42
CA THR A 212 19.36 -1.54 2.27
C THR A 212 18.21 -0.65 2.69
N LEU A 213 17.76 0.22 1.81
CA LEU A 213 16.60 1.08 2.05
C LEU A 213 15.59 0.88 0.91
N PRO A 214 14.56 0.04 1.10
CA PRO A 214 13.59 -0.21 0.07
C PRO A 214 12.61 0.95 -0.08
N SER A 215 12.02 1.10 -1.29
CA SER A 215 10.90 2.02 -1.55
C SER A 215 11.21 3.46 -1.14
N VAL A 216 12.38 3.98 -1.51
CA VAL A 216 12.80 5.37 -1.26
C VAL A 216 11.75 6.38 -1.73
N PRO A 217 11.03 6.20 -2.87
CA PRO A 217 9.98 7.12 -3.29
C PRO A 217 8.88 7.37 -2.25
N HIS A 218 8.63 6.44 -1.33
CA HIS A 218 7.72 6.69 -0.22
C HIS A 218 8.27 7.64 0.84
N ILE A 219 9.60 7.76 0.96
CA ILE A 219 10.23 8.77 1.81
C ILE A 219 10.20 10.10 1.08
N ASP A 220 10.50 10.12 -0.22
CA ASP A 220 10.43 11.33 -1.06
C ASP A 220 9.02 11.92 -1.04
N MET A 221 7.98 11.07 -1.12
CA MET A 221 6.59 11.44 -0.93
C MET A 221 6.34 12.13 0.43
N THR A 222 6.98 11.65 1.50
CA THR A 222 6.87 12.26 2.82
C THR A 222 7.57 13.61 2.87
N VAL A 223 8.76 13.71 2.29
CA VAL A 223 9.52 14.96 2.20
C VAL A 223 8.76 16.00 1.38
N GLU A 224 8.16 15.59 0.26
CA GLU A 224 7.37 16.47 -0.61
C GLU A 224 6.17 17.05 0.14
N VAL A 225 5.33 16.22 0.76
CA VAL A 225 4.15 16.72 1.49
C VAL A 225 4.51 17.56 2.71
N LEU A 226 5.65 17.32 3.36
CA LEU A 226 6.18 18.18 4.42
C LEU A 226 6.57 19.56 3.89
N ARG A 227 7.29 19.62 2.77
CA ARG A 227 7.68 20.87 2.11
C ARG A 227 6.47 21.66 1.62
N GLU A 228 5.45 20.97 1.11
CA GLU A 228 4.21 21.61 0.68
C GLU A 228 3.48 22.35 1.80
N VAL A 229 3.55 21.87 3.04
CA VAL A 229 2.96 22.53 4.22
C VAL A 229 3.94 23.48 4.93
N GLY A 230 5.06 23.81 4.25
CA GLY A 230 6.03 24.82 4.73
C GLY A 230 7.07 24.30 5.71
N VAL A 231 7.15 22.98 5.94
CA VAL A 231 8.18 22.37 6.79
C VAL A 231 9.51 22.33 6.05
N GLU A 232 10.58 22.77 6.70
CA GLU A 232 11.92 22.69 6.16
C GLU A 232 12.50 21.29 6.37
N VAL A 233 12.90 20.64 5.26
CA VAL A 233 13.52 19.31 5.26
C VAL A 233 14.81 19.35 4.46
N ASP A 234 15.93 18.98 5.09
CA ASP A 234 17.23 18.75 4.42
C ASP A 234 17.43 17.25 4.19
N ASP A 235 17.41 16.84 2.92
CA ASP A 235 17.67 15.49 2.40
C ASP A 235 18.87 15.45 1.47
N SER A 236 19.75 16.48 1.52
CA SER A 236 20.92 16.63 0.65
C SER A 236 21.99 15.54 0.85
N ARG A 237 21.96 14.85 2.00
CA ARG A 237 22.88 13.76 2.33
C ARG A 237 22.16 12.42 2.18
N PRO A 238 22.74 11.48 1.40
CA PRO A 238 22.14 10.16 1.25
C PRO A 238 21.84 9.52 2.62
N THR A 239 20.67 8.93 2.76
CA THR A 239 20.21 8.19 3.97
C THR A 239 20.11 9.02 5.25
N ILE A 240 20.14 10.35 5.15
CA ILE A 240 19.99 11.27 6.29
C ILE A 240 18.93 12.31 5.93
N TRP A 241 17.97 12.49 6.81
CA TRP A 241 16.91 13.52 6.69
C TRP A 241 16.89 14.36 7.95
N THR A 242 16.93 15.67 7.77
CA THR A 242 16.79 16.61 8.90
C THR A 242 15.50 17.41 8.69
N VAL A 243 14.58 17.30 9.63
CA VAL A 243 13.35 18.12 9.69
C VAL A 243 13.53 19.17 10.75
N SER A 244 13.50 20.45 10.35
CA SER A 244 13.56 21.58 11.27
C SER A 244 12.25 21.71 12.07
N PRO A 245 12.31 22.12 13.37
CA PRO A 245 11.10 22.43 14.12
C PRO A 245 10.42 23.67 13.52
N GLY A 246 9.09 23.66 13.50
CA GLY A 246 8.37 24.82 12.96
C GLY A 246 6.88 24.60 12.74
N PRO A 247 6.22 25.61 12.19
CA PRO A 247 4.81 25.56 11.88
C PRO A 247 4.51 24.54 10.76
N ILE A 248 3.32 23.94 10.82
CA ILE A 248 2.75 23.14 9.73
C ILE A 248 1.54 23.92 9.21
N ALA A 249 1.64 24.45 8.00
CA ALA A 249 0.58 25.29 7.44
C ALA A 249 -0.70 24.47 7.21
N ALA A 250 -1.83 25.01 7.64
CA ALA A 250 -3.14 24.49 7.29
C ALA A 250 -3.41 24.68 5.79
N ARG A 251 -3.89 23.65 5.12
CA ARG A 251 -4.16 23.69 3.67
C ARG A 251 -5.38 22.86 3.30
N ASP A 252 -6.05 23.31 2.25
CA ASP A 252 -6.95 22.46 1.46
C ASP A 252 -6.13 21.75 0.41
N VAL A 253 -6.26 20.42 0.33
CA VAL A 253 -5.46 19.57 -0.55
C VAL A 253 -6.37 18.63 -1.34
N TYR A 254 -6.05 18.41 -2.62
CA TYR A 254 -6.64 17.37 -3.41
C TYR A 254 -5.71 16.15 -3.45
N VAL A 255 -6.22 14.99 -3.04
CA VAL A 255 -5.44 13.75 -3.00
C VAL A 255 -5.36 13.16 -4.41
N GLU A 256 -4.16 12.95 -4.90
CA GLU A 256 -3.93 12.27 -6.20
C GLU A 256 -4.55 10.86 -6.21
N PRO A 257 -5.02 10.37 -7.37
CA PRO A 257 -5.44 8.97 -7.51
C PRO A 257 -4.32 8.00 -7.13
N ASP A 258 -4.70 6.82 -6.64
CA ASP A 258 -3.73 5.78 -6.28
C ASP A 258 -3.16 5.09 -7.52
N LEU A 259 -1.96 5.50 -7.93
CA LEU A 259 -1.33 5.01 -9.16
C LEU A 259 -0.95 3.52 -9.08
N SER A 260 -0.66 3.03 -7.88
CA SER A 260 -0.37 1.61 -7.68
C SER A 260 -1.64 0.75 -7.83
N ASN A 261 -2.79 1.26 -7.36
CA ASN A 261 -4.09 0.60 -7.55
C ASN A 261 -4.64 0.75 -8.98
N ALA A 262 -4.18 1.76 -9.74
CA ALA A 262 -4.44 1.87 -11.17
C ALA A 262 -3.77 0.75 -11.99
N GLY A 263 -2.64 0.23 -11.49
CA GLY A 263 -1.81 -0.76 -12.17
C GLY A 263 -2.56 -1.96 -12.74
N PRO A 264 -3.37 -2.71 -11.97
CA PRO A 264 -4.12 -3.85 -12.46
C PRO A 264 -5.10 -3.52 -13.61
N PHE A 265 -5.74 -2.34 -13.56
CA PHE A 265 -6.66 -1.90 -14.62
C PHE A 265 -5.90 -1.56 -15.91
N LEU A 266 -4.79 -0.81 -15.81
CA LEU A 266 -3.93 -0.52 -16.95
C LEU A 266 -3.33 -1.80 -17.55
N ALA A 267 -2.90 -2.74 -16.69
CA ALA A 267 -2.37 -4.04 -17.09
C ALA A 267 -3.40 -4.91 -17.84
N ALA A 268 -4.69 -4.74 -17.57
CA ALA A 268 -5.75 -5.45 -18.28
C ALA A 268 -5.73 -5.16 -19.79
N ALA A 269 -5.37 -3.93 -20.20
CA ALA A 269 -5.21 -3.58 -21.61
C ALA A 269 -4.14 -4.45 -22.31
N LEU A 270 -3.02 -4.75 -21.62
CA LEU A 270 -1.99 -5.66 -22.15
C LEU A 270 -2.51 -7.10 -22.18
N ALA A 271 -3.17 -7.52 -21.13
CA ALA A 271 -3.61 -8.91 -20.98
C ALA A 271 -4.60 -9.32 -22.09
N VAL A 272 -5.53 -8.46 -22.47
CA VAL A 272 -6.64 -8.84 -23.39
C VAL A 272 -6.78 -7.96 -24.64
N GLY A 273 -5.91 -6.96 -24.80
CA GLY A 273 -5.94 -6.01 -25.90
C GLY A 273 -6.94 -4.86 -25.70
N GLY A 274 -6.66 -3.73 -26.34
CA GLY A 274 -7.48 -2.51 -26.26
C GLY A 274 -6.83 -1.42 -25.44
N THR A 275 -7.61 -0.45 -24.97
CA THR A 275 -7.14 0.73 -24.26
C THR A 275 -7.86 0.90 -22.93
N VAL A 276 -7.09 1.12 -21.86
CA VAL A 276 -7.63 1.55 -20.56
C VAL A 276 -7.03 2.90 -20.20
N ARG A 277 -7.90 3.81 -19.72
CA ARG A 277 -7.57 5.19 -19.36
C ARG A 277 -7.81 5.41 -17.87
N VAL A 278 -6.91 6.12 -17.22
CA VAL A 278 -7.04 6.55 -15.82
C VAL A 278 -6.91 8.07 -15.77
N PRO A 279 -8.01 8.79 -15.47
CA PRO A 279 -8.00 10.25 -15.34
C PRO A 279 -7.37 10.70 -14.03
N GLY A 280 -6.98 11.97 -13.97
CA GLY A 280 -6.36 12.59 -12.79
C GLY A 280 -4.91 12.17 -12.57
N TRP A 281 -4.26 11.56 -13.56
CA TRP A 281 -2.85 11.17 -13.45
C TRP A 281 -1.96 12.41 -13.39
N PRO A 282 -1.16 12.59 -12.32
CA PRO A 282 -0.30 13.76 -12.18
C PRO A 282 0.85 13.74 -13.20
N ALA A 283 1.25 14.92 -13.67
CA ALA A 283 2.39 15.04 -14.58
C ALA A 283 3.73 14.81 -13.85
N VAL A 284 3.79 15.15 -12.58
CA VAL A 284 4.93 14.93 -11.68
C VAL A 284 4.37 14.37 -10.39
N THR A 285 4.99 13.33 -9.85
CA THR A 285 4.55 12.67 -8.61
C THR A 285 5.68 11.85 -8.01
N THR A 286 5.70 11.74 -6.71
CA THR A 286 6.55 10.82 -5.96
C THR A 286 5.90 9.44 -5.73
N GLN A 287 4.68 9.21 -6.23
CA GLN A 287 4.06 7.89 -6.15
C GLN A 287 4.84 6.87 -6.99
N PRO A 288 5.43 5.79 -6.41
CA PRO A 288 6.14 4.78 -7.19
C PRO A 288 5.25 4.05 -8.21
N GLY A 289 3.93 4.13 -8.04
CA GLY A 289 2.95 3.64 -9.00
C GLY A 289 3.08 4.25 -10.40
N ALA A 290 3.70 5.43 -10.55
CA ALA A 290 3.97 6.05 -11.84
C ALA A 290 4.87 5.20 -12.76
N MET A 291 5.78 4.38 -12.19
CA MET A 291 6.62 3.44 -12.94
C MET A 291 5.81 2.39 -13.72
N MET A 292 4.53 2.21 -13.40
CA MET A 292 3.68 1.25 -14.12
C MET A 292 3.63 1.53 -15.62
N ALA A 293 3.63 2.80 -16.05
CA ALA A 293 3.62 3.17 -17.46
C ALA A 293 4.84 2.64 -18.23
N GLU A 294 6.03 2.75 -17.64
CA GLU A 294 7.28 2.24 -18.21
C GLU A 294 7.32 0.71 -18.21
N LEU A 295 6.90 0.09 -17.11
CA LEU A 295 6.85 -1.36 -16.98
C LEU A 295 5.91 -1.99 -18.02
N LEU A 296 4.71 -1.44 -18.18
CA LEU A 296 3.75 -1.91 -19.17
C LEU A 296 4.25 -1.68 -20.59
N THR A 297 4.97 -0.60 -20.84
CA THR A 297 5.60 -0.35 -22.15
C THR A 297 6.69 -1.37 -22.44
N ALA A 298 7.54 -1.68 -21.47
CA ALA A 298 8.57 -2.72 -21.60
C ALA A 298 7.96 -4.12 -21.87
N MET A 299 6.77 -4.38 -21.31
CA MET A 299 6.04 -5.64 -21.52
C MET A 299 5.19 -5.69 -22.81
N GLY A 300 5.31 -4.69 -23.68
CA GLY A 300 4.71 -4.68 -25.03
C GLY A 300 3.49 -3.76 -25.20
N GLY A 301 3.14 -2.98 -24.19
CA GLY A 301 2.10 -1.96 -24.27
C GLY A 301 2.61 -0.62 -24.84
N ARG A 302 1.68 0.31 -25.02
CA ARG A 302 1.96 1.72 -25.28
C ARG A 302 1.28 2.55 -24.19
N ALA A 303 2.07 3.28 -23.41
CA ALA A 303 1.57 4.23 -22.43
C ALA A 303 1.69 5.66 -22.95
N GLU A 304 0.66 6.49 -22.71
CA GLU A 304 0.62 7.89 -23.13
C GLU A 304 -0.07 8.71 -22.02
N LEU A 305 0.59 9.78 -21.58
CA LEU A 305 0.01 10.73 -20.64
C LEU A 305 -0.33 12.02 -21.42
N ALA A 306 -1.61 12.33 -21.50
CA ALA A 306 -2.11 13.54 -22.12
C ALA A 306 -3.26 14.14 -21.30
N ASP A 307 -3.24 15.44 -21.09
CA ASP A 307 -4.29 16.20 -20.39
C ASP A 307 -4.67 15.59 -19.02
N GLY A 308 -3.68 15.08 -18.29
CA GLY A 308 -3.90 14.43 -16.96
C GLY A 308 -4.59 13.08 -17.06
N VAL A 309 -4.58 12.42 -18.21
CA VAL A 309 -5.12 11.08 -18.42
C VAL A 309 -3.99 10.14 -18.85
N MET A 310 -3.73 9.10 -18.05
CA MET A 310 -2.85 8.01 -18.46
C MET A 310 -3.64 7.01 -19.27
N ALA A 311 -3.25 6.79 -20.52
CA ALA A 311 -3.82 5.78 -21.40
C ALA A 311 -2.79 4.68 -21.65
N VAL A 312 -3.20 3.42 -21.45
CA VAL A 312 -2.38 2.26 -21.82
C VAL A 312 -3.13 1.43 -22.85
N THR A 313 -2.45 1.18 -23.97
CA THR A 313 -2.97 0.35 -25.07
C THR A 313 -2.12 -0.90 -25.21
N GLY A 314 -2.77 -2.05 -25.32
CA GLY A 314 -2.15 -3.35 -25.54
C GLY A 314 -2.77 -4.11 -26.71
N THR A 315 -2.06 -5.13 -27.19
CA THR A 315 -2.50 -6.00 -28.29
C THR A 315 -3.08 -7.33 -27.81
N GLY A 316 -2.96 -7.62 -26.49
CA GLY A 316 -3.23 -8.94 -25.93
C GLY A 316 -2.00 -9.86 -25.93
N GLU A 317 -0.87 -9.39 -26.45
CA GLU A 317 0.44 -10.07 -26.37
C GLU A 317 1.26 -9.41 -25.27
N VAL A 318 1.76 -10.21 -24.34
CA VAL A 318 2.55 -9.76 -23.19
C VAL A 318 3.95 -10.34 -23.30
N ARG A 319 4.97 -9.49 -23.23
CA ARG A 319 6.38 -9.90 -23.23
C ARG A 319 6.89 -10.09 -21.81
N GLY A 320 7.84 -11.00 -21.64
CA GLY A 320 8.59 -11.10 -20.38
C GLY A 320 9.48 -9.88 -20.13
N ILE A 321 9.89 -9.70 -18.87
CA ILE A 321 10.70 -8.56 -18.43
C ILE A 321 11.77 -9.00 -17.43
N ASP A 322 12.97 -8.43 -17.52
CA ASP A 322 13.99 -8.46 -16.45
C ASP A 322 14.10 -7.05 -15.85
N VAL A 323 13.66 -6.89 -14.60
CA VAL A 323 13.53 -5.59 -13.97
C VAL A 323 13.89 -5.61 -12.50
N ASP A 324 14.50 -4.52 -12.04
CA ASP A 324 14.67 -4.20 -10.62
C ASP A 324 13.49 -3.35 -10.14
N LEU A 325 12.76 -3.84 -9.14
CA LEU A 325 11.60 -3.20 -8.54
C LEU A 325 11.87 -2.71 -7.11
N HIS A 326 13.14 -2.47 -6.77
CA HIS A 326 13.54 -2.03 -5.43
C HIS A 326 12.79 -0.76 -4.97
N GLU A 327 12.57 0.18 -5.88
CA GLU A 327 11.87 1.44 -5.62
C GLU A 327 10.34 1.31 -5.66
N ALA A 328 9.81 0.31 -6.37
CA ALA A 328 8.38 0.13 -6.61
C ALA A 328 7.90 -1.31 -6.35
N GLY A 329 8.34 -1.89 -5.24
CA GLY A 329 8.04 -3.28 -4.88
C GLY A 329 6.53 -3.60 -4.86
N GLU A 330 5.69 -2.63 -4.53
CA GLU A 330 4.24 -2.80 -4.54
C GLU A 330 3.65 -3.10 -5.93
N LEU A 331 4.37 -2.82 -7.02
CA LEU A 331 3.95 -3.15 -8.38
C LEU A 331 4.26 -4.61 -8.77
N ALA A 332 5.16 -5.26 -8.02
CA ALA A 332 5.60 -6.62 -8.33
C ALA A 332 4.46 -7.64 -8.47
N PRO A 333 3.39 -7.65 -7.67
CA PRO A 333 2.29 -8.60 -7.86
C PRO A 333 1.57 -8.44 -9.20
N THR A 334 1.34 -7.21 -9.67
CA THR A 334 0.73 -6.95 -10.98
C THR A 334 1.67 -7.40 -12.11
N ILE A 335 2.96 -7.10 -12.02
CA ILE A 335 3.95 -7.49 -13.01
C ILE A 335 4.15 -9.00 -13.03
N ALA A 336 4.15 -9.67 -11.86
CA ALA A 336 4.20 -11.13 -11.77
C ALA A 336 2.98 -11.79 -12.41
N ALA A 337 1.79 -11.21 -12.26
CA ALA A 337 0.58 -11.70 -12.91
C ALA A 337 0.67 -11.60 -14.44
N LEU A 338 1.17 -10.47 -14.98
CA LEU A 338 1.45 -10.33 -16.41
C LEU A 338 2.54 -11.31 -16.88
N ALA A 339 3.62 -11.47 -16.10
CA ALA A 339 4.70 -12.39 -16.39
C ALA A 339 4.23 -13.85 -16.49
N ALA A 340 3.25 -14.25 -15.68
CA ALA A 340 2.68 -15.59 -15.71
C ALA A 340 1.93 -15.91 -17.04
N ILE A 341 1.41 -14.88 -17.72
CA ILE A 341 0.69 -14.98 -18.99
C ILE A 341 1.50 -14.43 -20.18
N ALA A 342 2.78 -14.11 -19.97
CA ALA A 342 3.66 -13.59 -21.01
C ALA A 342 4.11 -14.67 -22.02
N ASP A 343 4.75 -14.26 -23.12
CA ASP A 343 5.32 -15.14 -24.14
C ASP A 343 6.74 -15.61 -23.86
N SER A 344 7.41 -14.97 -22.89
CA SER A 344 8.82 -15.17 -22.57
C SER A 344 9.09 -15.05 -21.07
N PRO A 345 10.20 -15.63 -20.56
CA PRO A 345 10.52 -15.58 -19.14
C PRO A 345 10.70 -14.17 -18.59
N SER A 346 10.38 -14.01 -17.31
CA SER A 346 10.57 -12.76 -16.57
C SER A 346 11.41 -12.96 -15.32
N ARG A 347 12.17 -11.94 -14.94
CA ARG A 347 12.93 -11.88 -13.70
C ARG A 347 12.63 -10.57 -12.96
N LEU A 348 12.05 -10.68 -11.77
CA LEU A 348 11.74 -9.56 -10.90
C LEU A 348 12.76 -9.56 -9.75
N ARG A 349 13.50 -8.46 -9.58
CA ARG A 349 14.61 -8.35 -8.62
C ARG A 349 14.39 -7.21 -7.64
N GLY A 350 15.20 -7.15 -6.57
CA GLY A 350 15.22 -6.04 -5.62
C GLY A 350 14.05 -6.03 -4.63
N ILE A 351 13.25 -7.08 -4.55
CA ILE A 351 11.97 -7.11 -3.82
C ILE A 351 11.97 -8.04 -2.59
N ALA A 352 13.12 -8.35 -2.02
CA ALA A 352 13.22 -9.21 -0.81
C ALA A 352 12.37 -8.69 0.36
N HIS A 353 12.23 -7.36 0.50
CA HIS A 353 11.46 -6.70 1.55
C HIS A 353 9.95 -7.04 1.51
N LEU A 354 9.43 -7.48 0.36
CA LEU A 354 8.03 -7.90 0.23
C LEU A 354 7.68 -9.16 1.05
N ARG A 355 8.67 -9.88 1.57
CA ARG A 355 8.44 -11.00 2.49
C ARG A 355 7.88 -10.57 3.85
N GLY A 356 8.11 -9.31 4.25
CA GLY A 356 7.64 -8.74 5.51
C GLY A 356 6.38 -7.87 5.38
N HIS A 357 5.66 -7.91 4.24
CA HIS A 357 4.44 -7.14 4.04
C HIS A 357 3.20 -7.80 4.67
N GLU A 358 2.00 -7.68 4.07
CA GLU A 358 0.77 -8.29 4.54
C GLU A 358 0.87 -9.82 4.58
N THR A 359 1.60 -10.38 3.62
CA THR A 359 2.04 -11.77 3.53
C THR A 359 3.45 -11.80 2.96
N ASP A 360 4.12 -12.97 2.99
CA ASP A 360 5.31 -13.19 2.14
C ASP A 360 4.85 -13.24 0.68
N ARG A 361 4.83 -12.07 0.01
CA ARG A 361 4.34 -11.94 -1.36
C ARG A 361 5.14 -12.77 -2.36
N LEU A 362 6.44 -12.99 -2.13
CA LEU A 362 7.26 -13.80 -3.02
C LEU A 362 6.83 -15.26 -2.96
N ALA A 363 6.65 -15.78 -1.74
CA ALA A 363 6.17 -17.14 -1.52
C ALA A 363 4.73 -17.31 -2.04
N ALA A 364 3.86 -16.35 -1.79
CA ALA A 364 2.47 -16.37 -2.22
C ALA A 364 2.36 -16.37 -3.76
N LEU A 365 3.03 -15.47 -4.46
CA LEU A 365 3.02 -15.38 -5.92
C LEU A 365 3.58 -16.68 -6.55
N ALA A 366 4.73 -17.16 -6.07
CA ALA A 366 5.32 -18.40 -6.57
C ALA A 366 4.36 -19.59 -6.38
N THR A 367 3.71 -19.68 -5.23
CA THR A 367 2.76 -20.76 -4.91
C THR A 367 1.52 -20.69 -5.80
N GLU A 368 0.91 -19.52 -5.95
CA GLU A 368 -0.36 -19.39 -6.67
C GLU A 368 -0.17 -19.48 -8.19
N ILE A 369 0.92 -18.93 -8.76
CA ILE A 369 1.26 -19.13 -10.18
C ILE A 369 1.50 -20.62 -10.45
N THR A 370 2.21 -21.32 -9.57
CA THR A 370 2.45 -22.77 -9.70
C THR A 370 1.15 -23.57 -9.54
N ARG A 371 0.24 -23.16 -8.66
CA ARG A 371 -1.09 -23.78 -8.48
C ARG A 371 -1.93 -23.70 -9.76
N LEU A 372 -1.79 -22.63 -10.52
CA LEU A 372 -2.47 -22.47 -11.81
C LEU A 372 -1.76 -23.21 -12.96
N GLY A 373 -0.68 -23.97 -12.70
CA GLY A 373 0.07 -24.72 -13.71
C GLY A 373 1.28 -23.99 -14.27
N GLY A 374 1.55 -22.75 -13.84
CA GLY A 374 2.73 -21.97 -14.21
C GLY A 374 4.01 -22.46 -13.53
N GLN A 375 5.12 -21.82 -13.86
CA GLN A 375 6.41 -22.06 -13.21
C GLN A 375 6.93 -20.73 -12.66
N ALA A 376 6.97 -20.62 -11.33
CA ALA A 376 7.52 -19.47 -10.63
C ALA A 376 8.44 -19.93 -9.50
N GLU A 377 9.65 -19.39 -9.47
CA GLU A 377 10.70 -19.75 -8.52
C GLU A 377 11.14 -18.51 -7.75
N GLN A 378 11.26 -18.64 -6.43
CA GLN A 378 11.82 -17.58 -5.61
C GLN A 378 13.32 -17.53 -5.76
N THR A 379 13.87 -16.33 -5.89
CA THR A 379 15.29 -16.06 -5.70
C THR A 379 15.55 -15.47 -4.31
N HIS A 380 16.78 -15.18 -3.98
CA HIS A 380 17.12 -14.48 -2.74
C HIS A 380 16.36 -13.14 -2.60
N ASP A 381 16.24 -12.39 -3.69
CA ASP A 381 15.70 -11.03 -3.72
C ASP A 381 14.48 -10.83 -4.64
N GLY A 382 13.90 -11.91 -5.17
CA GLY A 382 12.82 -11.75 -6.14
C GLY A 382 12.19 -13.05 -6.65
N LEU A 383 11.76 -13.01 -7.91
CA LEU A 383 11.08 -14.10 -8.61
C LEU A 383 11.64 -14.30 -10.01
N VAL A 384 11.72 -15.56 -10.45
CA VAL A 384 11.86 -15.95 -11.86
C VAL A 384 10.58 -16.65 -12.28
N ILE A 385 9.93 -16.16 -13.33
CA ILE A 385 8.66 -16.67 -13.81
C ILE A 385 8.87 -17.14 -15.24
N THR A 386 8.64 -18.43 -15.50
CA THR A 386 8.69 -19.03 -16.83
C THR A 386 7.26 -19.35 -17.26
N PRO A 387 6.75 -18.73 -18.34
CA PRO A 387 5.40 -18.98 -18.81
C PRO A 387 5.17 -20.44 -19.15
N ARG A 388 4.01 -20.95 -18.73
CA ARG A 388 3.51 -22.30 -19.02
C ARG A 388 2.00 -22.19 -19.27
N PRO A 389 1.39 -23.16 -19.97
CA PRO A 389 -0.06 -23.20 -20.08
C PRO A 389 -0.71 -23.24 -18.69
N LEU A 390 -1.53 -22.22 -18.39
CA LEU A 390 -2.25 -22.10 -17.15
C LEU A 390 -3.63 -22.72 -17.24
N HIS A 391 -4.19 -23.11 -16.10
CA HIS A 391 -5.55 -23.63 -15.95
C HIS A 391 -6.29 -23.00 -14.78
N GLY A 392 -7.61 -23.04 -14.79
CA GLY A 392 -8.45 -22.52 -13.71
C GLY A 392 -8.25 -23.31 -12.41
N ALA A 393 -8.11 -22.59 -11.32
CA ALA A 393 -8.08 -23.10 -9.96
C ALA A 393 -8.36 -21.93 -8.98
N THR A 394 -8.47 -22.24 -7.68
CA THR A 394 -8.57 -21.21 -6.65
C THR A 394 -7.21 -20.53 -6.45
N PHE A 395 -7.19 -19.22 -6.65
CA PHE A 395 -6.06 -18.32 -6.36
C PHE A 395 -6.27 -17.74 -4.97
N ARG A 396 -5.41 -18.06 -4.02
CA ARG A 396 -5.50 -17.60 -2.63
C ARG A 396 -4.90 -16.22 -2.47
N THR A 397 -5.56 -15.37 -1.70
CA THR A 397 -5.11 -13.99 -1.50
C THR A 397 -4.24 -13.80 -0.26
N TYR A 398 -4.29 -14.69 0.70
CA TYR A 398 -3.55 -14.56 1.97
C TYR A 398 -3.89 -13.23 2.70
N HIS A 399 -5.14 -12.77 2.56
CA HIS A 399 -5.63 -11.48 3.06
C HIS A 399 -4.85 -10.26 2.50
N ASP A 400 -4.23 -10.41 1.34
CA ASP A 400 -3.48 -9.37 0.65
C ASP A 400 -4.22 -8.90 -0.62
N HIS A 401 -4.58 -7.61 -0.64
CA HIS A 401 -5.31 -6.97 -1.73
C HIS A 401 -4.60 -7.04 -3.08
N ARG A 402 -3.26 -7.03 -3.08
CA ARG A 402 -2.47 -7.12 -4.32
C ARG A 402 -2.41 -8.54 -4.88
N MET A 403 -2.49 -9.54 -4.01
CA MET A 403 -2.70 -10.91 -4.46
C MET A 403 -4.08 -11.06 -5.13
N ALA A 404 -5.13 -10.46 -4.55
CA ALA A 404 -6.47 -10.50 -5.12
C ALA A 404 -6.52 -9.89 -6.54
N THR A 405 -5.94 -8.71 -6.72
CA THR A 405 -5.88 -8.05 -8.04
C THR A 405 -5.02 -8.81 -9.05
N SER A 406 -3.96 -9.51 -8.60
CA SER A 406 -3.14 -10.38 -9.44
C SER A 406 -3.94 -11.59 -9.94
N GLY A 407 -4.71 -12.23 -9.06
CA GLY A 407 -5.60 -13.32 -9.43
C GLY A 407 -6.66 -12.90 -10.45
N ALA A 408 -7.25 -11.71 -10.26
CA ALA A 408 -8.20 -11.13 -11.21
C ALA A 408 -7.57 -10.89 -12.59
N LEU A 409 -6.34 -10.37 -12.63
CA LEU A 409 -5.61 -10.09 -13.86
C LEU A 409 -5.28 -11.38 -14.63
N ILE A 410 -4.79 -12.42 -13.95
CA ILE A 410 -4.55 -13.74 -14.56
C ILE A 410 -5.87 -14.32 -15.08
N GLY A 411 -6.96 -14.17 -14.33
CA GLY A 411 -8.30 -14.64 -14.68
C GLY A 411 -8.78 -14.14 -16.04
N LEU A 412 -8.36 -12.95 -16.48
CA LEU A 412 -8.71 -12.42 -17.81
C LEU A 412 -8.27 -13.35 -18.96
N ARG A 413 -7.16 -14.07 -18.79
CA ARG A 413 -6.58 -14.98 -19.79
C ARG A 413 -6.82 -16.45 -19.45
N VAL A 414 -7.20 -16.77 -18.22
CA VAL A 414 -7.31 -18.16 -17.71
C VAL A 414 -8.73 -18.39 -17.20
N PRO A 415 -9.61 -19.01 -17.99
CA PRO A 415 -10.97 -19.33 -17.56
C PRO A 415 -10.98 -20.24 -16.32
N GLY A 416 -11.91 -19.98 -15.40
CA GLY A 416 -12.10 -20.77 -14.20
C GLY A 416 -11.17 -20.44 -13.02
N VAL A 417 -10.46 -19.31 -13.07
CA VAL A 417 -9.79 -18.77 -11.89
C VAL A 417 -10.81 -18.26 -10.90
N LEU A 418 -10.71 -18.72 -9.65
CA LEU A 418 -11.52 -18.30 -8.51
C LEU A 418 -10.61 -17.54 -7.54
N VAL A 419 -10.86 -16.25 -7.33
CA VAL A 419 -10.09 -15.45 -6.37
C VAL A 419 -10.74 -15.59 -4.99
N GLU A 420 -10.02 -16.23 -4.06
CA GLU A 420 -10.44 -16.41 -2.67
C GLU A 420 -10.42 -15.05 -1.97
N ASP A 421 -11.45 -14.73 -1.16
CA ASP A 421 -11.51 -13.51 -0.34
C ASP A 421 -11.14 -12.23 -1.12
N VAL A 422 -11.80 -12.01 -2.27
CA VAL A 422 -11.55 -10.82 -3.10
C VAL A 422 -11.84 -9.52 -2.37
N GLU A 423 -12.70 -9.55 -1.34
CA GLU A 423 -13.04 -8.38 -0.52
C GLU A 423 -11.85 -7.83 0.30
N THR A 424 -10.75 -8.58 0.42
CA THR A 424 -9.49 -8.04 0.94
C THR A 424 -9.01 -6.80 0.17
N THR A 425 -9.46 -6.60 -1.09
CA THR A 425 -9.20 -5.38 -1.87
C THR A 425 -9.80 -4.12 -1.23
N ALA A 426 -10.87 -4.23 -0.43
CA ALA A 426 -11.50 -3.10 0.26
C ALA A 426 -10.53 -2.34 1.20
N LYS A 427 -9.40 -2.95 1.57
CA LYS A 427 -8.33 -2.32 2.32
C LYS A 427 -7.75 -1.07 1.62
N THR A 428 -7.69 -1.06 0.30
CA THR A 428 -7.08 0.03 -0.50
C THR A 428 -7.88 0.41 -1.73
N LEU A 429 -8.81 -0.43 -2.15
CA LEU A 429 -9.60 -0.28 -3.37
C LEU A 429 -11.01 -0.85 -3.15
N PRO A 430 -11.84 -0.20 -2.32
CA PRO A 430 -13.20 -0.65 -2.06
C PRO A 430 -14.02 -0.68 -3.34
N GLY A 431 -14.84 -1.73 -3.50
CA GLY A 431 -15.66 -1.92 -4.70
C GLY A 431 -14.88 -2.37 -5.95
N PHE A 432 -13.70 -2.96 -5.77
CA PHE A 432 -12.85 -3.44 -6.86
C PHE A 432 -13.59 -4.31 -7.87
N THR A 433 -14.35 -5.32 -7.43
CA THR A 433 -15.06 -6.23 -8.32
C THR A 433 -16.04 -5.49 -9.22
N ALA A 434 -16.80 -4.53 -8.68
CA ALA A 434 -17.72 -3.71 -9.45
C ALA A 434 -16.98 -2.77 -10.43
N MET A 435 -15.81 -2.23 -10.05
CA MET A 435 -14.98 -1.43 -10.95
C MET A 435 -14.41 -2.30 -12.08
N TRP A 436 -13.98 -3.52 -11.77
CA TRP A 436 -13.45 -4.48 -12.72
C TRP A 436 -14.51 -4.89 -13.75
N ASP A 437 -15.71 -5.24 -13.29
CA ASP A 437 -16.83 -5.60 -14.17
C ASP A 437 -17.26 -4.44 -15.06
N ARG A 438 -17.32 -3.21 -14.55
CA ARG A 438 -17.59 -2.01 -15.37
C ARG A 438 -16.53 -1.81 -16.44
N MET A 439 -15.23 -1.92 -16.10
CA MET A 439 -14.16 -1.81 -17.09
C MET A 439 -14.32 -2.84 -18.21
N LEU A 440 -14.68 -4.08 -17.86
CA LEU A 440 -14.83 -5.17 -18.84
C LEU A 440 -16.11 -5.06 -19.68
N SER A 441 -17.15 -4.41 -19.19
CA SER A 441 -18.43 -4.21 -19.89
C SER A 441 -18.39 -3.05 -20.90
N THR A 442 -17.42 -2.14 -20.76
CA THR A 442 -17.23 -1.01 -21.68
C THR A 442 -16.54 -1.53 -22.95
N THR A 443 -17.31 -1.74 -24.01
CA THR A 443 -16.79 -2.08 -25.33
C THR A 443 -16.82 -0.82 -26.20
N GLY A 444 -15.72 -0.50 -26.85
CA GLY A 444 -15.69 0.59 -27.82
C GLY A 444 -16.79 0.37 -28.86
N SER A 445 -17.67 1.35 -29.00
CA SER A 445 -18.48 1.43 -30.23
C SER A 445 -17.51 1.62 -31.38
N ALA A 446 -17.40 0.60 -32.23
CA ALA A 446 -16.67 0.74 -33.49
C ALA A 446 -17.28 1.92 -34.24
N SER A 447 -16.56 3.05 -34.28
CA SER A 447 -16.84 4.19 -35.15
C SER A 447 -16.13 4.03 -36.47
#